data_abc007b9ac2c4161c05dd67a5c0efcc4
#
_entry.id   abc007b9ac2c4161c05dd67a5c0efcc4
#
_cell.length_a   1.000
_cell.length_b   1.000
_cell.length_c   1.000
_cell.angle_alpha   90.00
_cell.angle_beta   90.00
_cell.angle_gamma   90.00
#
_symmetry.space_group_name_H-M   'P 1'
#
loop_
_entity.id
_entity.type
_entity.pdbx_description
1 polymer ?
#
loop_
_entity_poly.entity_id
_entity_poly.type
_entity_poly.pdbx_seq_one_letter_code
_entity_poly.pdbx_strand_id
1 'polypeptide(L)'
;MRGFLKRFAPDVFRPEEISILEDALDDAWRRIEYAKAPWASDDYSAVGRTILAKYIITMAKGGECDARWLADSAVLYLCQKKLTRHAPEI
;
A
#
# COMPACT_ATOMS: atom_id res chain seq x y z
N MET A 1 -6.25 3.05 8.49
CA MET A 1 -4.98 3.60 7.92
C MET A 1 -5.16 4.96 7.25
N ARG A 2 -6.25 5.65 7.55
CA ARG A 2 -6.46 7.00 7.02
C ARG A 2 -5.30 7.91 7.42
N GLY A 3 -4.82 8.72 6.50
CA GLY A 3 -3.70 9.62 6.73
C GLY A 3 -2.32 9.03 6.53
N PHE A 4 -2.20 7.70 6.41
CA PHE A 4 -0.90 7.05 6.23
C PHE A 4 -0.21 7.51 4.95
N LEU A 5 -0.96 7.60 3.86
CA LEU A 5 -0.41 8.01 2.57
C LEU A 5 0.04 9.46 2.52
N LYS A 6 -0.53 10.32 3.34
CA LYS A 6 -0.16 11.74 3.38
C LYS A 6 1.31 11.94 3.77
N ARG A 7 1.91 11.00 4.48
CA ARG A 7 3.32 11.04 4.86
C ARG A 7 4.24 10.90 3.65
N PHE A 8 3.77 10.23 2.60
CA PHE A 8 4.59 9.89 1.45
C PHE A 8 4.39 10.82 0.27
N ALA A 9 3.22 11.44 0.16
CA ALA A 9 2.89 12.25 -1.00
C ALA A 9 1.91 13.37 -0.65
N PRO A 10 2.31 14.33 0.22
CA PRO A 10 1.36 15.35 0.72
C PRO A 10 0.87 16.31 -0.36
N ASP A 11 1.68 16.59 -1.40
CA ASP A 11 1.38 17.63 -2.38
C ASP A 11 1.24 17.13 -3.81
N VAL A 12 1.32 15.81 -4.02
CA VAL A 12 1.31 15.24 -5.37
C VAL A 12 -0.10 14.95 -5.87
N PHE A 13 -1.01 14.64 -4.96
CA PHE A 13 -2.36 14.21 -5.28
C PHE A 13 -3.40 15.16 -4.71
N ARG A 14 -4.54 15.25 -5.41
CA ARG A 14 -5.69 15.98 -4.90
C ARG A 14 -6.34 15.20 -3.76
N PRO A 15 -7.13 15.85 -2.87
CA PRO A 15 -7.81 15.16 -1.78
C PRO A 15 -8.65 13.96 -2.22
N GLU A 16 -9.37 14.09 -3.34
CA GLU A 16 -10.18 12.99 -3.86
C GLU A 16 -9.33 11.83 -4.36
N GLU A 17 -8.15 12.13 -4.92
CA GLU A 17 -7.21 11.09 -5.34
C GLU A 17 -6.63 10.37 -4.13
N ILE A 18 -6.24 11.12 -3.10
CA ILE A 18 -5.72 10.54 -1.87
C ILE A 18 -6.76 9.60 -1.24
N SER A 19 -8.03 9.98 -1.26
CA SER A 19 -9.09 9.13 -0.75
C SER A 19 -9.16 7.79 -1.47
N ILE A 20 -9.03 7.81 -2.81
CA ILE A 20 -8.99 6.58 -3.61
C ILE A 20 -7.79 5.72 -3.23
N LEU A 21 -6.63 6.35 -3.06
CA LEU A 21 -5.41 5.63 -2.71
C LEU A 21 -5.49 5.04 -1.30
N GLU A 22 -6.09 5.78 -0.36
CA GLU A 22 -6.27 5.28 1.00
C GLU A 22 -7.23 4.09 1.02
N ASP A 23 -8.31 4.15 0.23
CA ASP A 23 -9.24 3.03 0.12
C ASP A 23 -8.55 1.80 -0.47
N ALA A 24 -7.70 1.99 -1.48
CA ALA A 24 -6.93 0.91 -2.08
C ALA A 24 -5.98 0.29 -1.06
N LEU A 25 -5.28 1.12 -0.29
CA LEU A 25 -4.35 0.65 0.73
C LEU A 25 -5.08 -0.13 1.83
N ASP A 26 -6.21 0.39 2.31
CA ASP A 26 -7.01 -0.29 3.33
C ASP A 26 -7.52 -1.65 2.83
N ASP A 27 -8.01 -1.69 1.59
CA ASP A 27 -8.49 -2.93 0.99
C ASP A 27 -7.37 -3.95 0.84
N ALA A 28 -6.22 -3.51 0.30
CA ALA A 28 -5.07 -4.39 0.15
C ALA A 28 -4.60 -4.94 1.49
N TRP A 29 -4.48 -4.08 2.51
CA TRP A 29 -4.02 -4.52 3.82
C TRP A 29 -5.02 -5.48 4.47
N ARG A 30 -6.31 -5.21 4.33
CA ARG A 30 -7.35 -6.09 4.85
C ARG A 30 -7.26 -7.49 4.24
N ARG A 31 -6.95 -7.59 2.95
CA ARG A 31 -6.76 -8.88 2.29
C ARG A 31 -5.54 -9.60 2.84
N ILE A 32 -4.46 -8.88 3.11
CA ILE A 32 -3.24 -9.46 3.70
C ILE A 32 -3.55 -10.03 5.08
N GLU A 33 -4.29 -9.28 5.90
CA GLU A 33 -4.68 -9.74 7.24
C GLU A 33 -5.63 -10.94 7.17
N TYR A 34 -6.61 -10.87 6.28
CA TYR A 34 -7.60 -11.95 6.13
C TYR A 34 -6.94 -13.26 5.71
N ALA A 35 -5.99 -13.18 4.80
CA ALA A 35 -5.25 -14.35 4.33
C ALA A 35 -4.23 -14.86 5.34
N LYS A 36 -4.03 -14.15 6.44
CA LYS A 36 -3.02 -14.45 7.46
C LYS A 36 -1.63 -14.56 6.86
N ALA A 37 -1.35 -13.70 5.88
CA ALA A 37 -0.05 -13.67 5.24
C ALA A 37 1.04 -13.29 6.27
N PRO A 38 2.28 -13.79 6.10
CA PRO A 38 3.36 -13.46 7.03
C PRO A 38 3.59 -11.96 7.21
N TRP A 39 3.30 -11.16 6.19
CA TRP A 39 3.42 -9.70 6.28
C TRP A 39 2.46 -9.07 7.30
N ALA A 40 1.39 -9.78 7.68
CA ALA A 40 0.43 -9.26 8.65
C ALA A 40 0.90 -9.42 10.10
N SER A 41 1.99 -10.13 10.34
CA SER A 41 2.52 -10.31 11.69
C SER A 41 3.09 -8.98 12.22
N ASP A 42 3.15 -8.87 13.55
CA ASP A 42 3.62 -7.65 14.19
C ASP A 42 5.05 -7.26 13.76
N ASP A 43 5.91 -8.25 13.51
CA ASP A 43 7.29 -8.01 13.12
C ASP A 43 7.41 -7.36 11.74
N TYR A 44 6.46 -7.61 10.85
CA TYR A 44 6.57 -7.20 9.45
C TYR A 44 5.49 -6.23 9.01
N SER A 45 4.46 -6.01 9.84
CA SER A 45 3.30 -5.24 9.40
C SER A 45 3.62 -3.80 9.01
N ALA A 46 4.49 -3.13 9.77
CA ALA A 46 4.85 -1.74 9.47
C ALA A 46 5.56 -1.63 8.12
N VAL A 47 6.51 -2.54 7.87
CA VAL A 47 7.22 -2.59 6.59
C VAL A 47 6.29 -2.98 5.46
N GLY A 48 5.43 -3.97 5.69
CA GLY A 48 4.45 -4.40 4.68
C GLY A 48 3.53 -3.28 4.24
N ARG A 49 3.01 -2.52 5.19
CA ARG A 49 2.15 -1.36 4.88
C ARG A 49 2.91 -0.29 4.11
N THR A 50 4.17 -0.05 4.48
CA THR A 50 5.01 0.91 3.77
C THR A 50 5.24 0.50 2.33
N ILE A 51 5.53 -0.79 2.09
CA ILE A 51 5.72 -1.31 0.73
C ILE A 51 4.45 -1.14 -0.09
N LEU A 52 3.29 -1.48 0.47
CA LEU A 52 2.02 -1.31 -0.21
C LEU A 52 1.77 0.15 -0.57
N ALA A 53 1.99 1.06 0.39
CA ALA A 53 1.77 2.48 0.17
C ALA A 53 2.66 3.02 -0.95
N LYS A 54 3.93 2.66 -0.93
CA LYS A 54 4.87 3.12 -1.96
C LYS A 54 4.51 2.58 -3.34
N TYR A 55 4.10 1.33 -3.41
CA TYR A 55 3.66 0.73 -4.67
C TYR A 55 2.43 1.45 -5.22
N ILE A 56 1.42 1.65 -4.38
CA ILE A 56 0.18 2.32 -4.78
C ILE A 56 0.47 3.73 -5.27
N ILE A 57 1.29 4.47 -4.55
CA ILE A 57 1.67 5.83 -4.94
C ILE A 57 2.40 5.82 -6.29
N THR A 58 3.32 4.90 -6.48
CA THR A 58 4.08 4.80 -7.73
C THR A 58 3.16 4.52 -8.92
N MET A 59 2.20 3.60 -8.76
CA MET A 59 1.25 3.29 -9.82
C MET A 59 0.32 4.48 -10.10
N ALA A 60 -0.12 5.17 -9.05
CA ALA A 60 -0.98 6.33 -9.19
C ALA A 60 -0.28 7.49 -9.91
N LYS A 61 1.00 7.69 -9.65
CA LYS A 61 1.80 8.69 -10.37
C LYS A 61 1.88 8.37 -11.86
N GLY A 62 1.82 7.10 -12.22
CA GLY A 62 1.78 6.66 -13.60
C GLY A 62 0.41 6.81 -14.27
N GLY A 63 -0.59 7.28 -13.54
CA GLY A 63 -1.92 7.53 -14.08
C GLY A 63 -3.01 6.57 -13.67
N GLU A 64 -2.67 5.54 -12.87
CA GLU A 64 -3.67 4.56 -12.43
C GLU A 64 -4.51 5.11 -11.28
N CYS A 65 -5.83 5.14 -11.46
CA CYS A 65 -6.75 5.69 -10.47
C CYS A 65 -7.83 4.70 -10.02
N ASP A 66 -7.75 3.44 -10.46
CA ASP A 66 -8.73 2.43 -10.07
C ASP A 66 -8.31 1.79 -8.74
N ALA A 67 -9.06 2.09 -7.67
CA ALA A 67 -8.75 1.59 -6.33
C ALA A 67 -8.69 0.06 -6.29
N ARG A 68 -9.60 -0.61 -7.00
CA ARG A 68 -9.62 -2.08 -7.02
C ARG A 68 -8.38 -2.66 -7.70
N TRP A 69 -8.01 -2.10 -8.85
CA TRP A 69 -6.81 -2.53 -9.55
C TRP A 69 -5.56 -2.28 -8.72
N LEU A 70 -5.50 -1.11 -8.08
CA LEU A 70 -4.37 -0.77 -7.21
C LEU A 70 -4.26 -1.76 -6.06
N ALA A 71 -5.38 -2.09 -5.41
CA ALA A 71 -5.38 -3.05 -4.30
C ALA A 71 -4.96 -4.44 -4.77
N ASP A 72 -5.54 -4.92 -5.88
CA ASP A 72 -5.23 -6.25 -6.41
C ASP A 72 -3.74 -6.38 -6.75
N SER A 73 -3.21 -5.41 -7.48
CA SER A 73 -1.81 -5.46 -7.90
C SER A 73 -0.85 -5.25 -6.73
N ALA A 74 -1.21 -4.42 -5.76
CA ALA A 74 -0.38 -4.19 -4.58
C ALA A 74 -0.25 -5.44 -3.73
N VAL A 75 -1.36 -6.17 -3.54
CA VAL A 75 -1.33 -7.43 -2.79
C VAL A 75 -0.40 -8.44 -3.47
N LEU A 76 -0.52 -8.59 -4.79
CA LEU A 76 0.34 -9.50 -5.54
C LEU A 76 1.80 -9.09 -5.41
N TYR A 77 2.07 -7.80 -5.53
CA TYR A 77 3.44 -7.28 -5.43
C TYR A 77 4.06 -7.61 -4.06
N LEU A 78 3.30 -7.37 -2.99
CA LEU A 78 3.79 -7.64 -1.64
C LEU A 78 4.02 -9.13 -1.41
N CYS A 79 3.09 -9.96 -1.85
CA CYS A 79 3.19 -11.41 -1.64
C CYS A 79 4.37 -12.04 -2.37
N GLN A 80 4.88 -11.39 -3.41
CA GLN A 80 6.04 -11.88 -4.16
C GLN A 80 7.36 -11.46 -3.52
N LYS A 81 7.35 -10.55 -2.55
CA LYS A 81 8.56 -10.09 -1.91
C LYS A 81 8.94 -10.97 -0.74
N LYS A 82 10.25 -11.08 -0.50
CA LYS A 82 10.75 -11.73 0.71
C LYS A 82 10.46 -10.87 1.93
N LEU A 83 10.12 -11.52 3.03
CA LEU A 83 9.90 -10.81 4.29
C LEU A 83 11.19 -10.07 4.70
N THR A 84 11.02 -8.83 5.12
CA THR A 84 12.13 -8.01 5.61
C THR A 84 11.61 -7.07 6.69
N ARG A 85 12.46 -6.77 7.65
CA ARG A 85 12.16 -5.82 8.72
C ARG A 85 12.62 -4.42 8.39
N HIS A 86 13.23 -4.24 7.23
CA HIS A 86 13.71 -2.93 6.78
C HIS A 86 12.84 -2.40 5.67
N ALA A 87 12.35 -1.18 5.83
CA ALA A 87 11.59 -0.54 4.78
C ALA A 87 12.48 -0.34 3.55
N PRO A 88 11.94 -0.54 2.33
CA PRO A 88 12.73 -0.35 1.13
C PRO A 88 13.12 1.12 0.96
N GLU A 89 14.32 1.33 0.45
CA GLU A 89 14.75 2.65 0.05
C GLU A 89 14.10 3.00 -1.29
N ILE A 90 13.78 4.26 -1.45
CA ILE A 90 13.24 4.78 -2.71
C ILE A 90 14.30 5.50 -3.47
#